data_6d58336fd951a0b95753ebdc0dd44e71
#
_entry.id   6d58336fd951a0b95753ebdc0dd44e71
#
_cell.length_a   1.000
_cell.length_b   1.000
_cell.length_c   1.000
_cell.angle_alpha   90.00
_cell.angle_beta   90.00
_cell.angle_gamma   90.00
#
_symmetry.space_group_name_H-M   'P 1'
#
loop_
_entity.id
_entity.type
_entity.pdbx_description
1 polymer ?
#
loop_
_entity_poly.entity_id
_entity_poly.type
_entity_poly.pdbx_seq_one_letter_code
_entity_poly.pdbx_strand_id
1 'polypeptide(L)' 'MRPAVHQVLATLGYGDAIGHEVLGIQRVLRAAGYQSEIFVET' A
#
# COMPACT_ATOMS: atom_id res chain seq x y z
N MET A 1 -0.63 -8.85 -18.78
CA MET A 1 -1.49 -8.37 -17.66
C MET A 1 -0.79 -8.64 -16.37
N ARG A 2 -0.63 -7.61 -15.54
CA ARG A 2 0.03 -7.76 -14.25
C ARG A 2 -0.99 -8.05 -13.16
N PRO A 3 -0.69 -9.00 -12.27
CA PRO A 3 -1.53 -9.17 -11.11
C PRO A 3 -1.50 -7.91 -10.24
N ALA A 4 -2.58 -7.64 -9.56
CA ALA A 4 -2.71 -6.45 -8.74
C ALA A 4 -2.96 -6.84 -7.29
N VAL A 5 -2.24 -6.17 -6.38
CA VAL A 5 -2.45 -6.31 -4.94
C VAL A 5 -2.58 -4.89 -4.39
N HIS A 6 -3.78 -4.54 -3.97
CA HIS A 6 -4.05 -3.21 -3.45
C HIS A 6 -4.24 -3.26 -1.95
N GLN A 7 -3.96 -2.15 -1.29
CA GLN A 7 -4.13 -2.00 0.14
C GLN A 7 -5.24 -1.00 0.41
N VAL A 8 -6.10 -1.32 1.36
CA VAL A 8 -7.18 -0.43 1.77
C VAL A 8 -7.00 -0.10 3.24
N LEU A 9 -6.95 1.17 3.55
CA LEU A 9 -6.72 1.65 4.91
C LEU A 9 -7.88 2.53 5.35
N ALA A 10 -8.22 2.44 6.64
CA ALA A 10 -9.24 3.31 7.20
C ALA A 10 -8.77 4.76 7.26
N THR A 11 -7.50 4.97 7.58
CA THR A 11 -6.92 6.30 7.59
C THR A 11 -5.40 6.18 7.65
N LEU A 12 -4.72 7.13 7.02
CA LEU A 12 -3.28 7.25 7.12
C LEU A 12 -2.86 8.05 8.34
N GLY A 13 -3.83 8.62 9.06
CA GLY A 13 -3.54 9.45 10.21
C GLY A 13 -3.24 8.69 11.48
N TYR A 14 -3.10 7.40 11.41
CA TYR A 14 -2.89 6.56 12.57
C TYR A 14 -1.42 6.42 12.94
N GLY A 15 -0.70 7.51 12.87
CA GLY A 15 0.70 7.51 13.20
C GLY A 15 1.59 7.18 12.00
N ASP A 16 2.82 7.66 12.07
CA ASP A 16 3.75 7.56 10.95
C ASP A 16 4.21 6.13 10.69
N ALA A 17 4.17 5.28 11.73
CA ALA A 17 4.65 3.92 11.61
C ALA A 17 3.81 3.10 10.64
N ILE A 18 2.49 3.26 10.70
CA ILE A 18 1.60 2.52 9.81
C ILE A 18 1.76 2.99 8.37
N GLY A 19 1.88 4.30 8.19
CA GLY A 19 2.11 4.85 6.87
C GLY A 19 3.40 4.33 6.23
N HIS A 20 4.45 4.22 7.03
CA HIS A 20 5.72 3.70 6.56
C HIS A 20 5.63 2.24 6.14
N GLU A 21 4.91 1.43 6.90
CA GLU A 21 4.76 0.03 6.57
C GLU A 21 4.00 -0.17 5.27
N VAL A 22 2.92 0.59 5.09
CA VAL A 22 2.12 0.51 3.89
C VAL A 22 2.93 0.85 2.65
N LEU A 23 3.73 1.90 2.73
CA LEU A 23 4.57 2.30 1.61
C LEU A 23 5.67 1.27 1.34
N GLY A 24 6.20 0.65 2.38
CA GLY A 24 7.20 -0.40 2.23
C GLY A 24 6.62 -1.61 1.53
N ILE A 25 5.41 -2.01 1.91
CA ILE A 25 4.73 -3.13 1.26
C ILE A 25 4.48 -2.83 -0.21
N GLN A 26 4.02 -1.61 -0.51
CA GLN A 26 3.79 -1.23 -1.90
C GLN A 26 5.07 -1.31 -2.72
N ARG A 27 6.18 -0.87 -2.16
CA ARG A 27 7.47 -0.92 -2.85
C ARG A 27 7.87 -2.36 -3.17
N VAL A 28 7.71 -3.26 -2.21
CA VAL A 28 8.04 -4.66 -2.40
C VAL A 28 7.14 -5.28 -3.46
N LEU A 29 5.85 -5.00 -3.41
CA LEU A 29 4.91 -5.53 -4.39
C LEU A 29 5.24 -5.06 -5.80
N ARG A 30 5.53 -3.78 -5.95
CA ARG A 30 5.88 -3.23 -7.26
C ARG A 30 7.20 -3.81 -7.78
N ALA A 31 8.16 -4.00 -6.89
CA ALA A 31 9.43 -4.61 -7.27
C ALA A 31 9.26 -6.05 -7.71
N ALA A 32 8.27 -6.73 -7.17
CA ALA A 32 7.96 -8.12 -7.55
C ALA A 32 7.11 -8.20 -8.82
N GLY A 33 6.75 -7.07 -9.42
CA GLY A 33 5.99 -7.05 -10.66
C GLY A 33 4.49 -6.93 -10.48
N TYR A 34 4.02 -6.64 -9.27
CA TYR A 34 2.60 -6.44 -9.01
C TYR A 34 2.21 -4.98 -9.20
N GLN A 35 0.99 -4.77 -9.66
CA GLN A 35 0.40 -3.46 -9.63
C GLN A 35 -0.17 -3.25 -8.24
N SER A 36 0.20 -2.17 -7.58
CA SER A 36 -0.21 -1.94 -6.19
C SER A 36 -0.56 -0.48 -5.97
N GLU A 37 -1.77 -0.25 -5.51
CA GLU A 37 -2.27 1.07 -5.14
C GLU A 37 -2.71 1.06 -3.69
N ILE A 38 -2.68 2.23 -3.06
CA ILE A 38 -3.10 2.38 -1.68
C ILE A 38 -4.36 3.24 -1.67
N PHE A 39 -5.42 2.69 -1.11
CA PHE A 39 -6.69 3.41 -0.99
C PHE A 39 -6.92 3.75 0.48
N VAL A 40 -7.23 5.01 0.73
CA VAL A 40 -7.49 5.49 2.09
C VAL A 40 -8.94 5.91 2.18
N GLU A 41 -9.62 5.38 3.18
CA GLU A 41 -11.00 5.73 3.45
C GLU A 41 -11.02 6.68 4.64
N THR A 42 -11.45 7.90 4.42
CA THR A 42 -11.51 8.93 5.47
C THR A 42 -12.94 9.25 5.88
#